data_2bcc27ee06d76ad4269c17fc3dd13721
#
_entry.id   2bcc27ee06d76ad4269c17fc3dd13721
#
_cell.length_a   1.000
_cell.length_b   1.000
_cell.length_c   1.000
_cell.angle_alpha   90.00
_cell.angle_beta   90.00
_cell.angle_gamma   90.00
#
_symmetry.space_group_name_H-M   'P 1'
#
loop_
_entity.id
_entity.type
_entity.pdbx_description
1 polymer ?
#
loop_
_entity_poly.entity_id
_entity_poly.type
_entity_poly.pdbx_seq_one_letter_code
_entity_poly.pdbx_strand_id
1 'polypeptide(L)'
;MVVAIIGTLAAVGVVAYNGYTAAAKKNASKAIHANVVKYVSSELAKCNLDSDASIMGGAASCGDDAATIATGLTGATSPLQDKDPFDGGSAVVSAASSDAEGDTVVTGTAATETDPTSTLTIVTQFSKTATDTLTNTIEVE
;
A
#
# COMPACT_ATOMS: atom_id res chain seq x y z
N MET A 1 -36.06 17.44 -30.75
CA MET A 1 -35.34 16.22 -31.08
C MET A 1 -33.87 16.26 -30.70
N VAL A 2 -33.09 17.27 -31.09
CA VAL A 2 -31.64 17.33 -30.79
C VAL A 2 -31.34 17.30 -29.29
N VAL A 3 -32.09 18.02 -28.46
CA VAL A 3 -31.89 18.08 -27.01
C VAL A 3 -32.10 16.70 -26.34
N ALA A 4 -33.04 15.91 -26.83
CA ALA A 4 -33.28 14.57 -26.31
C ALA A 4 -32.11 13.62 -26.61
N ILE A 5 -31.50 13.74 -27.79
CA ILE A 5 -30.33 12.91 -28.19
C ILE A 5 -29.12 13.28 -27.35
N ILE A 6 -28.88 14.59 -27.15
CA ILE A 6 -27.76 15.04 -26.30
C ILE A 6 -27.96 14.58 -24.86
N GLY A 7 -29.17 14.63 -24.32
CA GLY A 7 -29.50 14.19 -22.98
C GLY A 7 -29.26 12.69 -22.77
N THR A 8 -29.62 11.84 -23.73
CA THR A 8 -29.40 10.39 -23.65
C THR A 8 -27.92 10.04 -23.76
N LEU A 9 -27.18 10.68 -24.65
CA LEU A 9 -25.74 10.48 -24.79
C LEU A 9 -24.97 10.92 -23.53
N ALA A 10 -25.35 12.05 -22.92
CA ALA A 10 -24.75 12.51 -21.68
C ALA A 10 -24.99 11.52 -20.52
N ALA A 11 -26.22 11.00 -20.39
CA ALA A 11 -26.56 10.06 -19.34
C ALA A 11 -25.73 8.75 -19.45
N VAL A 12 -25.59 8.21 -20.66
CA VAL A 12 -24.77 6.99 -20.90
C VAL A 12 -23.29 7.28 -20.67
N GLY A 13 -22.81 8.46 -21.10
CA GLY A 13 -21.42 8.87 -20.93
C GLY A 13 -20.99 8.96 -19.46
N VAL A 14 -21.83 9.51 -18.59
CA VAL A 14 -21.53 9.64 -17.16
C VAL A 14 -21.42 8.27 -16.47
N VAL A 15 -22.31 7.34 -16.78
CA VAL A 15 -22.27 5.99 -16.18
C VAL A 15 -21.01 5.22 -16.61
N ALA A 16 -20.67 5.30 -17.90
CA ALA A 16 -19.47 4.65 -18.41
C ALA A 16 -18.19 5.27 -17.82
N TYR A 17 -18.13 6.60 -17.68
CA TYR A 17 -17.01 7.31 -17.09
C TYR A 17 -16.79 6.94 -15.62
N ASN A 18 -17.85 6.87 -14.81
CA ASN A 18 -17.77 6.48 -13.41
C ASN A 18 -17.25 5.05 -13.25
N GLY A 19 -17.70 4.11 -14.09
CA GLY A 19 -17.20 2.74 -14.09
C GLY A 19 -15.71 2.65 -14.43
N TYR A 20 -15.27 3.41 -15.42
CA TYR A 20 -13.87 3.46 -15.84
C TYR A 20 -12.97 4.05 -14.74
N THR A 21 -13.37 5.16 -14.12
CA THR A 21 -12.60 5.80 -13.04
C THR A 21 -12.48 4.90 -11.80
N ALA A 22 -13.56 4.19 -11.44
CA ALA A 22 -13.52 3.23 -10.33
C ALA A 22 -12.53 2.08 -10.62
N ALA A 23 -12.55 1.53 -11.84
CA ALA A 23 -11.60 0.49 -12.24
C ALA A 23 -10.15 1.00 -12.26
N ALA A 24 -9.93 2.23 -12.73
CA ALA A 24 -8.62 2.86 -12.74
C ALA A 24 -8.05 3.05 -11.33
N LYS A 25 -8.86 3.52 -10.37
CA LYS A 25 -8.48 3.67 -8.97
C LYS A 25 -8.09 2.32 -8.33
N LYS A 26 -8.89 1.27 -8.55
CA LYS A 26 -8.57 -0.09 -8.09
C LYS A 26 -7.24 -0.60 -8.64
N ASN A 27 -6.98 -0.38 -9.92
CA ASN A 27 -5.73 -0.79 -10.54
C ASN A 27 -4.54 0.03 -10.03
N ALA A 28 -4.74 1.32 -9.74
CA ALA A 28 -3.72 2.17 -9.13
C ALA A 28 -3.35 1.66 -7.71
N SER A 29 -4.33 1.33 -6.87
CA SER A 29 -4.05 0.76 -5.54
C SER A 29 -3.30 -0.56 -5.61
N LYS A 30 -3.64 -1.43 -6.56
CA LYS A 30 -2.90 -2.69 -6.79
C LYS A 30 -1.45 -2.43 -7.27
N ALA A 31 -1.24 -1.40 -8.07
CA ALA A 31 0.09 -1.01 -8.50
C ALA A 31 0.93 -0.46 -7.34
N ILE A 32 0.32 0.36 -6.47
CA ILE A 32 0.97 0.86 -5.24
C ILE A 32 1.38 -0.33 -4.36
N HIS A 33 0.48 -1.28 -4.10
CA HIS A 33 0.82 -2.50 -3.36
C HIS A 33 2.06 -3.20 -3.92
N ALA A 34 2.08 -3.45 -5.24
CA ALA A 34 3.19 -4.12 -5.89
C ALA A 34 4.50 -3.32 -5.78
N ASN A 35 4.44 -1.98 -5.85
CA ASN A 35 5.58 -1.11 -5.68
C ASN A 35 6.13 -1.16 -4.25
N VAL A 36 5.23 -1.11 -3.24
CA VAL A 36 5.61 -1.22 -1.82
C VAL A 36 6.30 -2.55 -1.56
N VAL A 37 5.72 -3.67 -2.00
CA VAL A 37 6.31 -5.00 -1.83
C VAL A 37 7.70 -5.09 -2.47
N LYS A 38 7.85 -4.61 -3.70
CA LYS A 38 9.14 -4.59 -4.40
C LYS A 38 10.17 -3.72 -3.69
N TYR A 39 9.76 -2.52 -3.27
CA TYR A 39 10.62 -1.60 -2.55
C TYR A 39 11.15 -2.24 -1.26
N VAL A 40 10.25 -2.73 -0.42
CA VAL A 40 10.60 -3.40 0.84
C VAL A 40 11.54 -4.58 0.60
N SER A 41 11.20 -5.47 -0.34
CA SER A 41 12.06 -6.62 -0.66
C SER A 41 13.44 -6.21 -1.16
N SER A 42 13.53 -5.12 -1.95
CA SER A 42 14.81 -4.62 -2.45
C SER A 42 15.67 -3.97 -1.35
N GLU A 43 15.03 -3.30 -0.41
CA GLU A 43 15.72 -2.68 0.73
C GLU A 43 16.23 -3.76 1.70
N LEU A 44 15.42 -4.76 2.03
CA LEU A 44 15.84 -5.88 2.87
C LEU A 44 16.94 -6.73 2.21
N ALA A 45 16.94 -6.86 0.90
CA ALA A 45 18.02 -7.56 0.19
C ALA A 45 19.39 -6.86 0.36
N LYS A 46 19.46 -5.58 0.69
CA LYS A 46 20.72 -4.89 1.00
C LYS A 46 21.35 -5.44 2.28
N CYS A 47 20.53 -5.86 3.24
CA CYS A 47 21.00 -6.42 4.51
C CYS A 47 21.80 -7.72 4.34
N ASN A 48 21.50 -8.49 3.29
CA ASN A 48 22.29 -9.68 2.94
C ASN A 48 23.71 -9.34 2.43
N LEU A 49 23.93 -8.09 2.02
CA LEU A 49 25.23 -7.61 1.53
C LEU A 49 26.00 -6.86 2.62
N ASP A 50 25.29 -6.13 3.47
CA ASP A 50 25.85 -5.30 4.54
C ASP A 50 24.84 -5.26 5.70
N SER A 51 25.16 -5.97 6.77
CA SER A 51 24.31 -6.06 7.96
C SER A 51 24.17 -4.76 8.76
N ASP A 52 25.06 -3.80 8.54
CA ASP A 52 25.03 -2.49 9.19
C ASP A 52 24.40 -1.39 8.28
N ALA A 53 23.90 -1.77 7.11
CA ALA A 53 23.34 -0.83 6.15
C ALA A 53 22.07 -0.15 6.69
N SER A 54 21.96 1.14 6.38
CA SER A 54 20.73 1.89 6.55
C SER A 54 19.78 1.58 5.38
N ILE A 55 18.55 1.22 5.69
CA ILE A 55 17.50 0.86 4.75
C ILE A 55 16.31 1.82 4.83
N MET A 56 15.33 1.66 3.94
CA MET A 56 14.10 2.46 3.90
C MET A 56 14.38 3.98 3.83
N GLY A 57 15.41 4.36 3.06
CA GLY A 57 15.80 5.77 2.93
C GLY A 57 16.38 6.39 4.21
N GLY A 58 16.88 5.58 5.12
CA GLY A 58 17.42 6.01 6.42
C GLY A 58 16.41 5.94 7.57
N ALA A 59 15.21 5.43 7.32
CA ALA A 59 14.16 5.31 8.33
C ALA A 59 14.29 4.05 9.19
N ALA A 60 15.13 3.10 8.78
CA ALA A 60 15.43 1.87 9.51
C ALA A 60 16.86 1.39 9.19
N SER A 61 17.35 0.44 9.94
CA SER A 61 18.65 -0.21 9.77
C SER A 61 18.48 -1.71 9.63
N CYS A 62 19.43 -2.36 9.00
CA CYS A 62 19.52 -3.81 9.04
C CYS A 62 19.71 -4.29 10.48
N GLY A 63 18.92 -5.28 10.89
CA GLY A 63 18.87 -5.73 12.29
C GLY A 63 17.75 -5.12 13.12
N ASP A 64 17.03 -4.11 12.59
CA ASP A 64 15.79 -3.66 13.21
C ASP A 64 14.70 -4.71 13.03
N ASP A 65 13.80 -4.80 14.01
CA ASP A 65 12.63 -5.67 13.91
C ASP A 65 11.59 -5.16 12.91
N ALA A 66 10.70 -6.04 12.48
CA ALA A 66 9.67 -5.69 11.51
C ALA A 66 8.74 -4.56 11.99
N ALA A 67 8.53 -4.40 13.30
CA ALA A 67 7.69 -3.33 13.85
C ALA A 67 8.36 -1.96 13.66
N THR A 68 9.67 -1.88 13.89
CA THR A 68 10.48 -0.67 13.66
C THR A 68 10.51 -0.32 12.18
N ILE A 69 10.73 -1.30 11.31
CA ILE A 69 10.72 -1.12 9.85
C ILE A 69 9.34 -0.63 9.37
N ALA A 70 8.24 -1.23 9.86
CA ALA A 70 6.89 -0.79 9.51
C ALA A 70 6.64 0.67 9.90
N THR A 71 7.12 1.09 11.07
CA THR A 71 7.02 2.48 11.52
C THR A 71 7.79 3.43 10.59
N GLY A 72 8.98 3.06 10.16
CA GLY A 72 9.77 3.83 9.20
C GLY A 72 9.10 3.95 7.82
N LEU A 73 8.41 2.91 7.38
CA LEU A 73 7.68 2.89 6.11
C LEU A 73 6.40 3.73 6.10
N THR A 74 5.78 3.95 7.25
CA THR A 74 4.47 4.62 7.38
C THR A 74 4.56 6.01 7.98
N GLY A 75 5.74 6.43 8.42
CA GLY A 75 5.98 7.74 9.03
C GLY A 75 6.02 8.89 8.00
N ALA A 76 6.03 10.12 8.53
CA ALA A 76 6.09 11.34 7.70
C ALA A 76 7.39 11.45 6.87
N THR A 77 8.46 10.78 7.28
CA THR A 77 9.75 10.70 6.60
C THR A 77 9.88 9.48 5.70
N SER A 78 8.80 8.71 5.56
CA SER A 78 8.77 7.54 4.69
C SER A 78 9.20 7.88 3.26
N PRO A 79 10.00 7.03 2.61
CA PRO A 79 10.28 7.17 1.20
C PRO A 79 9.08 6.84 0.30
N LEU A 80 8.03 6.24 0.85
CA LEU A 80 6.81 5.85 0.15
C LEU A 80 5.78 7.00 0.25
N GLN A 81 5.78 7.88 -0.73
CA GLN A 81 4.94 9.08 -0.78
C GLN A 81 3.77 8.97 -1.76
N ASP A 82 3.43 7.75 -2.16
CA ASP A 82 2.28 7.50 -3.02
C ASP A 82 0.99 8.01 -2.38
N LYS A 83 0.10 8.54 -3.22
CA LYS A 83 -1.20 9.04 -2.79
C LYS A 83 -2.27 7.99 -3.01
N ASP A 84 -3.17 7.91 -2.05
CA ASP A 84 -4.35 7.09 -2.18
C ASP A 84 -5.20 7.56 -3.36
N PRO A 85 -5.53 6.68 -4.32
CA PRO A 85 -6.33 7.03 -5.49
C PRO A 85 -7.78 7.40 -5.17
N PHE A 86 -8.28 7.07 -3.98
CA PHE A 86 -9.69 7.28 -3.62
C PHE A 86 -9.89 8.59 -2.85
N ASP A 87 -9.06 8.88 -1.86
CA ASP A 87 -9.19 10.06 -0.99
C ASP A 87 -8.06 11.09 -1.15
N GLY A 88 -6.93 10.71 -1.76
CA GLY A 88 -5.77 11.58 -1.97
C GLY A 88 -4.87 11.74 -0.75
N GLY A 89 -5.13 11.00 0.33
CA GLY A 89 -4.26 10.90 1.49
C GLY A 89 -2.96 10.16 1.20
N SER A 90 -2.25 9.74 2.24
CA SER A 90 -1.12 8.83 2.09
C SER A 90 -1.62 7.43 1.79
N ALA A 91 -1.11 6.81 0.72
CA ALA A 91 -1.50 5.45 0.38
C ALA A 91 -0.90 4.42 1.34
N VAL A 92 0.31 4.68 1.89
CA VAL A 92 0.98 3.75 2.81
C VAL A 92 0.81 4.24 4.24
N VAL A 93 0.16 3.43 5.07
CA VAL A 93 -0.27 3.78 6.43
C VAL A 93 -0.02 2.62 7.42
N SER A 94 0.06 2.95 8.71
CA SER A 94 0.22 1.96 9.79
C SER A 94 -1.10 1.31 10.21
N ALA A 95 -2.22 1.95 9.91
CA ALA A 95 -3.56 1.43 10.16
C ALA A 95 -4.50 1.93 9.07
N ALA A 96 -5.45 1.10 8.68
CA ALA A 96 -6.47 1.50 7.72
C ALA A 96 -7.27 2.70 8.22
N SER A 97 -7.59 3.62 7.31
CA SER A 97 -8.50 4.74 7.58
C SER A 97 -9.94 4.26 7.79
N SER A 98 -10.84 5.16 8.15
CA SER A 98 -12.27 4.86 8.25
C SER A 98 -12.90 4.44 6.91
N ASP A 99 -12.28 4.87 5.80
CA ASP A 99 -12.59 4.42 4.43
C ASP A 99 -11.32 3.76 3.86
N ALA A 100 -11.10 2.49 4.22
CA ALA A 100 -9.88 1.75 3.93
C ALA A 100 -9.65 1.46 2.43
N GLU A 101 -10.55 1.92 1.56
CA GLU A 101 -10.43 1.74 0.11
C GLU A 101 -9.26 2.56 -0.44
N GLY A 102 -8.21 1.88 -0.88
CA GLY A 102 -6.97 2.47 -1.38
C GLY A 102 -5.80 2.39 -0.42
N ASP A 103 -6.06 2.22 0.87
CA ASP A 103 -5.02 2.10 1.89
C ASP A 103 -4.15 0.86 1.68
N THR A 104 -2.85 1.06 1.78
CA THR A 104 -1.84 0.00 1.90
C THR A 104 -1.30 0.01 3.33
N VAL A 105 -1.84 -0.86 4.14
CA VAL A 105 -1.46 -0.98 5.56
C VAL A 105 -0.18 -1.81 5.67
N VAL A 106 0.82 -1.29 6.34
CA VAL A 106 2.06 -1.98 6.64
C VAL A 106 2.17 -2.18 8.13
N THR A 107 2.20 -3.43 8.55
CA THR A 107 2.33 -3.83 9.96
C THR A 107 3.52 -4.76 10.12
N GLY A 108 4.26 -4.57 11.19
CA GLY A 108 5.39 -5.44 11.57
C GLY A 108 5.05 -6.21 12.85
N THR A 109 5.37 -7.50 12.84
CA THR A 109 5.34 -8.35 14.02
C THR A 109 6.78 -8.70 14.38
N ALA A 110 7.21 -8.28 15.57
CA ALA A 110 8.54 -8.60 16.08
C ALA A 110 8.63 -10.10 16.43
N ALA A 111 9.82 -10.65 16.34
CA ALA A 111 10.12 -11.98 16.84
C ALA A 111 9.83 -12.08 18.36
N THR A 112 9.38 -13.24 18.79
CA THR A 112 9.11 -13.56 20.19
C THR A 112 9.86 -14.84 20.59
N GLU A 113 9.90 -15.16 21.88
CA GLU A 113 10.51 -16.42 22.36
C GLU A 113 9.80 -17.68 21.79
N THR A 114 8.51 -17.56 21.46
CA THR A 114 7.69 -18.66 20.91
C THR A 114 7.65 -18.67 19.39
N ASP A 115 7.88 -17.53 18.75
CA ASP A 115 7.98 -17.38 17.30
C ASP A 115 9.21 -16.50 16.99
N PRO A 116 10.33 -17.11 16.59
CA PRO A 116 11.56 -16.39 16.32
C PRO A 116 11.54 -15.61 15.00
N THR A 117 10.45 -15.68 14.23
CA THR A 117 10.34 -14.97 12.97
C THR A 117 9.81 -13.56 13.18
N SER A 118 10.53 -12.58 12.63
CA SER A 118 10.07 -11.20 12.51
C SER A 118 9.44 -11.02 11.13
N THR A 119 8.18 -10.60 11.06
CA THR A 119 7.44 -10.54 9.80
C THR A 119 6.83 -9.18 9.53
N LEU A 120 6.94 -8.72 8.29
CA LEU A 120 6.29 -7.53 7.77
C LEU A 120 5.11 -7.94 6.90
N THR A 121 3.91 -7.52 7.28
CA THR A 121 2.68 -7.78 6.52
C THR A 121 2.22 -6.51 5.84
N ILE A 122 2.00 -6.60 4.53
CA ILE A 122 1.53 -5.52 3.66
C ILE A 122 0.15 -5.93 3.15
N VAL A 123 -0.87 -5.16 3.49
CA VAL A 123 -2.26 -5.40 3.08
C VAL A 123 -2.80 -4.18 2.36
N THR A 124 -3.30 -4.35 1.16
CA THR A 124 -3.98 -3.27 0.43
C THR A 124 -5.43 -3.63 0.16
N GLN A 125 -6.34 -2.79 0.60
CA GLN A 125 -7.75 -2.87 0.27
C GLN A 125 -8.03 -2.01 -0.97
N PHE A 126 -8.51 -2.62 -2.04
CA PHE A 126 -8.75 -1.93 -3.31
C PHE A 126 -10.24 -1.80 -3.68
N SER A 127 -11.13 -1.99 -2.71
CA SER A 127 -12.58 -1.87 -2.87
C SER A 127 -13.23 -1.65 -1.50
N LYS A 128 -14.45 -1.11 -1.49
CA LYS A 128 -15.28 -1.00 -0.27
C LYS A 128 -15.62 -2.34 0.37
N THR A 129 -15.45 -3.42 -0.36
CA THR A 129 -15.66 -4.77 0.17
C THR A 129 -14.39 -5.18 0.94
N ALA A 130 -14.51 -5.38 2.23
CA ALA A 130 -13.38 -5.70 3.11
C ALA A 130 -12.62 -7.00 2.75
N THR A 131 -13.21 -7.85 1.90
CA THR A 131 -12.58 -9.08 1.39
C THR A 131 -11.74 -8.85 0.12
N ASP A 132 -11.88 -7.68 -0.53
CA ASP A 132 -11.13 -7.33 -1.73
C ASP A 132 -9.77 -6.74 -1.34
N THR A 133 -8.85 -7.61 -0.88
CA THR A 133 -7.52 -7.24 -0.41
C THR A 133 -6.43 -8.00 -1.15
N LEU A 134 -5.26 -7.37 -1.23
CA LEU A 134 -4.00 -8.03 -1.55
C LEU A 134 -3.17 -8.10 -0.27
N THR A 135 -2.57 -9.24 0.01
CA THR A 135 -1.73 -9.44 1.19
C THR A 135 -0.42 -10.10 0.80
N ASN A 136 0.68 -9.51 1.25
CA ASN A 136 2.01 -10.09 1.18
C ASN A 136 2.64 -10.06 2.56
N THR A 137 3.35 -11.13 2.91
CA THR A 137 4.16 -11.23 4.14
C THR A 137 5.60 -11.44 3.74
N ILE A 138 6.51 -10.70 4.37
CA ILE A 138 7.95 -10.73 4.14
C ILE A 138 8.60 -11.01 5.49
N GLU A 139 9.45 -12.02 5.55
CA GLU A 139 10.27 -12.29 6.72
C GLU A 139 11.43 -11.30 6.78
N VAL A 140 11.71 -10.82 7.99
CA VAL A 140 12.81 -9.92 8.30
C VAL A 140 13.81 -10.72 9.12
N GLU A 141 15.00 -10.94 8.55
CA GLU A 141 16.11 -11.67 9.18
C GLU A 141 17.01 -10.75 10.02
#